data_65c108a681f70621b16fea9201539e42
#
_entry.id   65c108a681f70621b16fea9201539e42
#
_cell.length_a   1.000
_cell.length_b   1.000
_cell.length_c   1.000
_cell.angle_alpha   90.00
_cell.angle_beta   90.00
_cell.angle_gamma   90.00
#
_symmetry.space_group_name_H-M   'P 1'
#
loop_
_entity.id
_entity.type
_entity.pdbx_description
1 polymer ?
#
loop_
_entity_poly.entity_id
_entity_poly.type
_entity_poly.pdbx_seq_one_letter_code
_entity_poly.pdbx_strand_id
1 'polypeptide(L)'
;MNRIWLYLLICNCTLSFAQSASDETIEPSKISQPVAFKLTPTYYSNSNQTHASDINLRANTGPHVSWLGFYQDQEHFQQLRAGYEYTMSSSVGKWVPSVQVASHGFAGGSINHQYGEEIYSILGFGRTNKKTYYNLNFDPNDAYIFGMGTQLIPKTNLYFYSVYDNRFNTGQKITHWVWRYSPDKSERYTVDMASKSGSVEQGDVKVKGYSLSLGYDFSNYFIKLVRDQKVNYTQQDQTRISLGVRF
;
A
#
# COMPACT_ATOMS: atom_id res chain seq x y z
N MET A 1 17.39 4.45 -2.40
CA MET A 1 16.69 5.47 -1.65
C MET A 1 15.20 5.42 -1.85
N ASN A 2 14.52 4.32 -1.97
CA ASN A 2 13.08 4.35 -2.21
C ASN A 2 12.42 3.09 -1.68
N ARG A 3 11.47 3.26 -0.86
CA ARG A 3 11.03 2.25 0.05
C ARG A 3 9.56 2.40 0.33
N ILE A 4 8.68 1.83 -0.48
CA ILE A 4 7.26 1.82 -0.15
C ILE A 4 6.48 0.94 -1.08
N TRP A 5 5.70 0.04 -0.72
CA TRP A 5 4.61 -0.56 -1.48
C TRP A 5 3.76 -1.56 -0.74
N LEU A 6 4.11 -1.76 0.50
CA LEU A 6 3.43 -2.80 1.23
C LEU A 6 2.02 -2.41 1.68
N TYR A 7 1.78 -1.12 1.85
CA TYR A 7 0.63 -0.62 2.61
C TYR A 7 -0.65 -0.38 1.85
N LEU A 8 -0.59 0.04 0.61
CA LEU A 8 -1.82 0.11 -0.20
C LEU A 8 -2.47 -1.27 -0.39
N LEU A 9 -1.69 -2.31 -0.20
CA LEU A 9 -2.12 -3.69 -0.36
C LEU A 9 -2.85 -4.25 0.86
N ILE A 10 -2.38 -3.98 2.08
CA ILE A 10 -3.11 -4.35 3.30
C ILE A 10 -4.46 -3.67 3.32
N CYS A 11 -4.48 -2.40 2.93
CA CYS A 11 -5.69 -1.60 2.89
C CYS A 11 -6.71 -2.03 1.82
N ASN A 12 -6.28 -2.65 0.71
CA ASN A 12 -7.21 -3.14 -0.31
C ASN A 12 -7.70 -4.57 -0.03
N CYS A 13 -6.94 -5.39 0.70
CA CYS A 13 -7.36 -6.75 1.04
C CYS A 13 -8.46 -6.81 2.11
N THR A 14 -8.51 -5.87 3.05
CA THR A 14 -9.51 -5.90 4.13
C THR A 14 -10.95 -5.69 3.68
N LEU A 15 -11.18 -5.22 2.47
CA LEU A 15 -12.54 -4.94 1.98
C LEU A 15 -13.18 -6.07 1.19
N SER A 16 -12.41 -7.04 0.72
CA SER A 16 -12.97 -8.21 0.01
C SER A 16 -13.52 -9.27 0.97
N PHE A 17 -13.33 -9.13 2.27
CA PHE A 17 -13.63 -10.19 3.24
C PHE A 17 -14.86 -9.96 4.12
N ALA A 18 -15.54 -8.84 4.02
CA ALA A 18 -16.75 -8.60 4.81
C ALA A 18 -17.99 -9.38 4.33
N GLN A 19 -17.86 -10.35 3.40
CA GLN A 19 -19.00 -10.96 2.74
C GLN A 19 -18.90 -12.45 2.45
N SER A 20 -18.31 -13.23 3.35
CA SER A 20 -18.47 -14.69 3.30
C SER A 20 -18.49 -15.28 4.70
N ALA A 21 -19.63 -15.14 5.35
CA ALA A 21 -20.05 -16.00 6.44
C ALA A 21 -21.44 -16.54 6.08
N SER A 22 -21.48 -17.57 5.25
CA SER A 22 -22.58 -18.53 5.22
C SER A 22 -21.98 -19.90 4.92
N ASP A 23 -22.14 -20.73 5.90
CA ASP A 23 -21.84 -22.14 5.98
C ASP A 23 -22.43 -22.90 4.78
N GLU A 24 -21.56 -23.48 3.94
CA GLU A 24 -21.90 -24.64 3.15
C GLU A 24 -20.63 -25.45 2.91
N THR A 25 -20.60 -26.66 3.49
CA THR A 25 -19.66 -27.72 3.18
C THR A 25 -19.89 -28.15 1.74
N ILE A 26 -19.07 -27.67 0.82
CA ILE A 26 -19.03 -28.12 -0.58
C ILE A 26 -17.64 -28.68 -0.86
N GLU A 27 -17.61 -29.93 -1.33
CA GLU A 27 -16.41 -30.58 -1.87
C GLU A 27 -15.68 -29.66 -2.88
N PRO A 28 -14.34 -29.73 -2.99
CA PRO A 28 -13.59 -28.83 -3.85
C PRO A 28 -13.76 -29.22 -5.33
N SER A 29 -14.86 -28.79 -5.95
CA SER A 29 -14.89 -28.69 -7.40
C SER A 29 -13.91 -27.56 -7.77
N LYS A 30 -12.98 -27.82 -8.70
CA LYS A 30 -12.05 -26.83 -9.29
C LYS A 30 -12.84 -25.78 -10.11
N ILE A 31 -13.60 -24.93 -9.45
CA ILE A 31 -14.12 -23.72 -10.07
C ILE A 31 -12.97 -22.72 -10.03
N SER A 32 -12.37 -22.44 -11.19
CA SER A 32 -11.39 -21.36 -11.32
C SER A 32 -12.08 -20.04 -10.92
N GLN A 33 -11.66 -19.45 -9.82
CA GLN A 33 -12.19 -18.15 -9.42
C GLN A 33 -11.85 -17.12 -10.50
N PRO A 34 -12.79 -16.25 -10.90
CA PRO A 34 -12.52 -15.24 -11.92
C PRO A 34 -11.39 -14.34 -11.48
N VAL A 35 -10.53 -14.00 -12.44
CA VAL A 35 -9.44 -13.05 -12.20
C VAL A 35 -10.00 -11.64 -12.32
N ALA A 36 -9.89 -10.84 -11.28
CA ALA A 36 -10.24 -9.44 -11.31
C ALA A 36 -8.98 -8.59 -11.55
N PHE A 37 -8.99 -7.80 -12.59
CA PHE A 37 -7.89 -6.91 -12.93
C PHE A 37 -8.16 -5.48 -12.44
N LYS A 38 -7.07 -4.77 -12.14
CA LYS A 38 -7.07 -3.35 -11.81
C LYS A 38 -5.91 -2.65 -12.50
N LEU A 39 -6.21 -1.71 -13.40
CA LEU A 39 -5.23 -0.86 -14.05
C LEU A 39 -5.21 0.51 -13.38
N THR A 40 -4.01 1.03 -13.09
CA THR A 40 -3.83 2.29 -12.36
C THR A 40 -2.71 3.13 -12.99
N PRO A 41 -3.00 4.04 -13.90
CA PRO A 41 -2.10 5.14 -14.23
C PRO A 41 -2.01 6.14 -13.08
N THR A 42 -0.81 6.68 -12.85
CA THR A 42 -0.52 7.71 -11.86
C THR A 42 0.43 8.75 -12.42
N TYR A 43 0.12 10.02 -12.15
CA TYR A 43 0.98 11.15 -12.47
C TYR A 43 1.51 11.79 -11.19
N TYR A 44 2.77 12.19 -11.21
CA TYR A 44 3.49 12.81 -10.09
C TYR A 44 4.01 14.18 -10.49
N SER A 45 3.80 15.16 -9.61
CA SER A 45 4.35 16.50 -9.74
C SER A 45 5.10 16.87 -8.46
N ASN A 46 6.37 17.15 -8.56
CA ASN A 46 7.24 17.52 -7.45
C ASN A 46 7.40 19.04 -7.33
N SER A 47 7.71 19.52 -6.13
CA SER A 47 7.92 20.95 -5.85
C SER A 47 9.13 21.55 -6.57
N ASN A 48 10.09 20.74 -6.99
CA ASN A 48 11.22 21.13 -7.84
C ASN A 48 10.88 21.14 -9.35
N GLN A 49 9.61 21.12 -9.73
CA GLN A 49 9.09 21.12 -11.10
C GLN A 49 9.42 19.84 -11.90
N THR A 50 9.94 18.79 -11.28
CA THR A 50 10.07 17.48 -11.95
C THR A 50 8.76 16.72 -11.92
N HIS A 51 8.55 15.88 -12.93
CA HIS A 51 7.35 15.06 -13.09
C HIS A 51 7.73 13.59 -13.31
N ALA A 52 6.80 12.71 -13.00
CA ALA A 52 6.94 11.29 -13.31
C ALA A 52 5.57 10.68 -13.62
N SER A 53 5.60 9.52 -14.22
CA SER A 53 4.42 8.71 -14.51
C SER A 53 4.64 7.26 -14.09
N ASP A 54 3.56 6.61 -13.77
CA ASP A 54 3.52 5.19 -13.41
C ASP A 54 2.27 4.54 -13.98
N ILE A 55 2.40 3.31 -14.41
CA ILE A 55 1.25 2.46 -14.75
C ILE A 55 1.39 1.14 -14.00
N ASN A 56 0.34 0.72 -13.32
CA ASN A 56 0.33 -0.51 -12.55
C ASN A 56 -0.88 -1.36 -12.93
N LEU A 57 -0.63 -2.62 -13.28
CA LEU A 57 -1.63 -3.65 -13.50
C LEU A 57 -1.57 -4.63 -12.34
N ARG A 58 -2.71 -4.87 -11.71
CA ARG A 58 -2.88 -5.83 -10.62
C ARG A 58 -3.92 -6.87 -11.01
N ALA A 59 -3.64 -8.13 -10.70
CA ALA A 59 -4.54 -9.26 -10.87
C ALA A 59 -4.82 -9.89 -9.50
N ASN A 60 -6.11 -10.12 -9.20
CA ASN A 60 -6.55 -10.77 -7.97
C ASN A 60 -7.33 -12.05 -8.34
N THR A 61 -7.00 -13.16 -7.69
CA THR A 61 -7.68 -14.44 -7.86
C THR A 61 -7.72 -15.16 -6.52
N GLY A 62 -8.86 -15.11 -5.84
CA GLY A 62 -8.98 -15.65 -4.48
C GLY A 62 -7.94 -15.03 -3.54
N PRO A 63 -7.11 -15.84 -2.85
CA PRO A 63 -6.09 -15.35 -1.94
C PRO A 63 -4.83 -14.80 -2.63
N HIS A 64 -4.73 -14.95 -3.94
CA HIS A 64 -3.55 -14.58 -4.73
C HIS A 64 -3.68 -13.18 -5.31
N VAL A 65 -2.62 -12.40 -5.18
CA VAL A 65 -2.50 -11.09 -5.80
C VAL A 65 -1.15 -10.98 -6.49
N SER A 66 -1.16 -10.62 -7.76
CA SER A 66 0.05 -10.33 -8.54
C SER A 66 -0.03 -8.92 -9.09
N TRP A 67 1.11 -8.26 -9.26
CA TRP A 67 1.14 -6.96 -9.95
C TRP A 67 2.37 -6.80 -10.82
N LEU A 68 2.20 -5.98 -11.84
CA LEU A 68 3.25 -5.51 -12.71
C LEU A 68 3.14 -4.00 -12.83
N GLY A 69 4.23 -3.27 -12.66
CA GLY A 69 4.25 -1.82 -12.72
C GLY A 69 5.42 -1.29 -13.53
N PHE A 70 5.21 -0.18 -14.20
CA PHE A 70 6.25 0.55 -14.92
C PHE A 70 6.24 2.00 -14.48
N TYR A 71 7.40 2.50 -14.03
CA TYR A 71 7.64 3.87 -13.62
C TYR A 71 8.66 4.53 -14.54
N GLN A 72 8.43 5.81 -14.84
CA GLN A 72 9.36 6.65 -15.59
C GLN A 72 9.31 8.09 -15.05
N ASP A 73 10.49 8.71 -14.89
CA ASP A 73 10.62 10.13 -14.57
C ASP A 73 11.24 10.95 -15.72
N GLN A 74 11.32 12.26 -15.53
CA GLN A 74 11.91 13.17 -16.52
C GLN A 74 13.43 13.07 -16.65
N GLU A 75 14.11 12.48 -15.67
CA GLU A 75 15.55 12.22 -15.69
C GLU A 75 15.88 10.92 -16.44
N HIS A 76 14.89 10.37 -17.16
CA HIS A 76 14.98 9.10 -17.90
C HIS A 76 15.21 7.85 -17.04
N PHE A 77 15.04 7.97 -15.73
CA PHE A 77 15.02 6.77 -14.89
C PHE A 77 13.74 5.98 -15.15
N GLN A 78 13.91 4.70 -15.44
CA GLN A 78 12.81 3.78 -15.71
C GLN A 78 12.94 2.57 -14.81
N GLN A 79 11.82 2.07 -14.31
CA GLN A 79 11.80 0.86 -13.48
C GLN A 79 10.60 -0.02 -13.77
N LEU A 80 10.85 -1.23 -14.22
CA LEU A 80 9.86 -2.32 -14.25
C LEU A 80 9.83 -2.99 -12.88
N ARG A 81 8.63 -3.25 -12.36
CA ARG A 81 8.41 -3.83 -11.03
C ARG A 81 7.38 -4.94 -11.12
N ALA A 82 7.61 -6.00 -10.38
CA ALA A 82 6.65 -7.09 -10.23
C ALA A 82 6.60 -7.55 -8.78
N GLY A 83 5.47 -8.12 -8.39
CA GLY A 83 5.35 -8.69 -7.07
C GLY A 83 4.16 -9.63 -6.95
N TYR A 84 4.16 -10.33 -5.84
CA TYR A 84 3.16 -11.33 -5.51
C TYR A 84 2.87 -11.33 -4.02
N GLU A 85 1.61 -11.50 -3.66
CA GLU A 85 1.13 -11.66 -2.30
C GLU A 85 0.20 -12.87 -2.22
N TYR A 86 0.20 -13.47 -1.06
CA TYR A 86 -0.73 -14.54 -0.72
C TYR A 86 -1.41 -14.27 0.62
N THR A 87 -2.74 -14.32 0.66
CA THR A 87 -3.50 -14.14 1.89
C THR A 87 -3.86 -15.50 2.49
N MET A 88 -3.35 -15.77 3.69
CA MET A 88 -3.71 -16.95 4.47
C MET A 88 -4.61 -16.53 5.62
N SER A 89 -5.80 -17.14 5.73
CA SER A 89 -6.70 -16.96 6.88
C SER A 89 -6.55 -18.13 7.84
N SER A 90 -6.52 -17.83 9.13
CA SER A 90 -6.42 -18.83 10.20
C SER A 90 -7.26 -18.38 11.40
N SER A 91 -7.41 -19.23 12.41
CA SER A 91 -8.07 -18.89 13.69
C SER A 91 -7.39 -17.76 14.46
N VAL A 92 -6.11 -17.49 14.16
CA VAL A 92 -5.33 -16.40 14.78
C VAL A 92 -5.21 -15.16 13.88
N GLY A 93 -6.05 -15.04 12.85
CA GLY A 93 -6.12 -13.88 11.97
C GLY A 93 -5.61 -14.13 10.55
N LYS A 94 -5.28 -13.05 9.85
CA LYS A 94 -4.86 -13.06 8.44
C LYS A 94 -3.37 -12.79 8.33
N TRP A 95 -2.67 -13.63 7.57
CA TRP A 95 -1.27 -13.48 7.22
C TRP A 95 -1.13 -13.13 5.75
N VAL A 96 -0.29 -12.18 5.43
CA VAL A 96 -0.04 -11.75 4.06
C VAL A 96 1.47 -11.69 3.80
N PRO A 97 2.12 -12.83 3.49
CA PRO A 97 3.46 -12.81 2.94
C PRO A 97 3.46 -12.20 1.54
N SER A 98 4.51 -11.46 1.21
CA SER A 98 4.72 -10.90 -0.11
C SER A 98 6.18 -10.91 -0.54
N VAL A 99 6.38 -10.96 -1.86
CA VAL A 99 7.68 -10.81 -2.50
C VAL A 99 7.58 -9.79 -3.63
N GLN A 100 8.65 -9.05 -3.87
CA GLN A 100 8.70 -8.07 -4.94
C GLN A 100 10.11 -7.96 -5.52
N VAL A 101 10.17 -7.75 -6.81
CA VAL A 101 11.39 -7.54 -7.58
C VAL A 101 11.25 -6.37 -8.51
N ALA A 102 12.35 -5.75 -8.88
CA ALA A 102 12.35 -4.71 -9.90
C ALA A 102 13.64 -4.75 -10.75
N SER A 103 13.56 -4.11 -11.91
CA SER A 103 14.76 -3.83 -12.69
C SER A 103 15.80 -3.09 -11.84
N HIS A 104 17.06 -3.11 -12.24
CA HIS A 104 18.22 -2.63 -11.46
C HIS A 104 18.51 -3.49 -10.21
N GLY A 105 18.00 -4.75 -10.18
CA GLY A 105 18.36 -5.75 -9.20
C GLY A 105 17.71 -5.58 -7.83
N PHE A 106 16.61 -4.84 -7.72
CA PHE A 106 15.86 -4.78 -6.45
C PHE A 106 15.17 -6.12 -6.16
N ALA A 107 15.23 -6.55 -4.91
CA ALA A 107 14.45 -7.65 -4.35
C ALA A 107 14.06 -7.34 -2.91
N GLY A 108 12.84 -7.67 -2.55
CA GLY A 108 12.31 -7.48 -1.21
C GLY A 108 11.23 -8.52 -0.88
N GLY A 109 11.02 -8.72 0.41
CA GLY A 109 9.96 -9.56 0.93
C GLY A 109 9.42 -9.00 2.23
N SER A 110 8.18 -9.36 2.54
CA SER A 110 7.53 -8.94 3.76
C SER A 110 6.51 -9.95 4.22
N ILE A 111 6.11 -9.82 5.47
CA ILE A 111 4.98 -10.52 6.05
C ILE A 111 4.18 -9.54 6.89
N ASN A 112 2.87 -9.55 6.71
CA ASN A 112 1.93 -8.78 7.50
C ASN A 112 0.93 -9.69 8.16
N HIS A 113 0.49 -9.31 9.36
CA HIS A 113 -0.47 -10.04 10.15
C HIS A 113 -1.53 -9.09 10.67
N GLN A 114 -2.79 -9.46 10.51
CA GLN A 114 -3.93 -8.82 11.15
C GLN A 114 -4.56 -9.84 12.09
N TYR A 115 -4.61 -9.51 13.39
CA TYR A 115 -5.22 -10.32 14.42
C TYR A 115 -6.46 -9.63 14.99
N GLY A 116 -7.58 -10.33 15.02
CA GLY A 116 -8.87 -9.82 15.45
C GLY A 116 -9.80 -9.49 14.28
N GLU A 117 -11.06 -9.23 14.56
CA GLU A 117 -12.12 -8.98 13.58
C GLU A 117 -12.66 -7.54 13.67
N GLU A 118 -13.59 -7.28 14.60
CA GLU A 118 -14.19 -5.94 14.79
C GLU A 118 -13.17 -4.93 15.35
N ILE A 119 -12.34 -5.39 16.27
CA ILE A 119 -11.13 -4.67 16.72
C ILE A 119 -9.95 -5.56 16.38
N TYR A 120 -8.97 -5.00 15.69
CA TYR A 120 -7.85 -5.78 15.19
C TYR A 120 -6.51 -5.05 15.37
N SER A 121 -5.46 -5.83 15.56
CA SER A 121 -4.08 -5.36 15.51
C SER A 121 -3.48 -5.57 14.11
N ILE A 122 -2.54 -4.73 13.76
CA ILE A 122 -1.75 -4.80 12.53
C ILE A 122 -0.29 -4.93 12.93
N LEU A 123 0.35 -6.00 12.47
CA LEU A 123 1.76 -6.23 12.66
C LEU A 123 2.40 -6.49 11.30
N GLY A 124 3.63 -6.06 11.10
CA GLY A 124 4.31 -6.31 9.84
C GLY A 124 5.82 -6.20 9.96
N PHE A 125 6.47 -6.86 9.02
CA PHE A 125 7.90 -6.88 8.90
C PHE A 125 8.30 -7.01 7.42
N GLY A 126 9.26 -6.19 6.98
CA GLY A 126 9.78 -6.23 5.62
C GLY A 126 11.29 -6.08 5.57
N ARG A 127 11.91 -6.70 4.57
CA ARG A 127 13.33 -6.58 4.26
C ARG A 127 13.57 -6.50 2.76
N THR A 128 14.60 -5.74 2.38
CA THR A 128 15.02 -5.57 0.99
C THR A 128 16.53 -5.75 0.84
N ASN A 129 16.99 -5.94 -0.38
CA ASN A 129 18.42 -5.97 -0.71
C ASN A 129 19.06 -4.59 -0.87
N LYS A 130 18.36 -3.50 -0.50
CA LYS A 130 18.82 -2.11 -0.53
C LYS A 130 19.09 -1.50 -1.93
N LYS A 131 18.70 -2.17 -2.98
CA LYS A 131 18.74 -1.58 -4.32
C LYS A 131 17.60 -0.57 -4.48
N THR A 132 17.79 0.36 -5.40
CA THR A 132 16.80 1.40 -5.69
C THR A 132 15.46 0.80 -6.08
N TYR A 133 14.41 1.27 -5.47
CA TYR A 133 13.05 0.89 -5.77
C TYR A 133 12.16 2.13 -5.79
N TYR A 134 11.59 2.40 -6.93
CA TYR A 134 10.63 3.48 -7.06
C TYR A 134 9.25 3.00 -6.68
N ASN A 135 8.61 3.74 -5.81
CA ASN A 135 7.47 3.24 -5.11
C ASN A 135 6.40 4.31 -4.98
N LEU A 136 5.15 3.90 -5.13
CA LEU A 136 4.02 4.81 -5.21
C LEU A 136 3.56 5.39 -3.87
N ASN A 137 3.98 4.84 -2.74
CA ASN A 137 3.42 5.24 -1.44
C ASN A 137 4.38 5.90 -0.48
N PHE A 138 5.69 5.67 -0.62
CA PHE A 138 6.71 6.30 0.21
C PHE A 138 6.81 5.85 1.68
N ASP A 139 6.25 4.71 2.06
CA ASP A 139 6.54 4.08 3.34
C ASP A 139 7.82 3.25 3.24
N PRO A 140 8.64 3.11 4.25
CA PRO A 140 9.83 2.27 4.21
C PRO A 140 9.50 0.78 3.97
N ASN A 141 10.17 0.13 3.02
CA ASN A 141 10.03 -1.33 2.80
C ASN A 141 10.85 -2.16 3.79
N ASP A 142 11.88 -1.59 4.36
CA ASP A 142 12.77 -2.20 5.33
C ASP A 142 12.31 -1.85 6.74
N ALA A 143 11.12 -2.30 7.13
CA ALA A 143 10.44 -1.73 8.26
C ALA A 143 9.77 -2.74 9.17
N TYR A 144 9.53 -2.30 10.40
CA TYR A 144 8.52 -2.86 11.29
C TYR A 144 7.25 -2.04 11.22
N ILE A 145 6.12 -2.71 11.42
CA ILE A 145 4.78 -2.15 11.35
C ILE A 145 4.01 -2.53 12.58
N PHE A 146 3.38 -1.52 13.17
CA PHE A 146 2.51 -1.69 14.32
C PHE A 146 1.29 -0.80 14.15
N GLY A 147 0.11 -1.35 14.37
CA GLY A 147 -1.12 -0.60 14.29
C GLY A 147 -2.29 -1.34 14.89
N MET A 148 -3.42 -0.67 14.89
CA MET A 148 -4.71 -1.23 15.26
C MET A 148 -5.84 -0.54 14.51
N GLY A 149 -6.98 -1.20 14.46
CA GLY A 149 -8.16 -0.64 13.82
C GLY A 149 -9.45 -1.22 14.36
N THR A 150 -10.55 -0.65 13.88
CA THR A 150 -11.89 -1.10 14.25
C THR A 150 -12.88 -0.97 13.11
N GLN A 151 -13.85 -1.90 13.09
CA GLN A 151 -15.01 -1.94 12.20
C GLN A 151 -16.33 -1.94 12.99
N LEU A 152 -16.31 -1.55 14.29
CA LEU A 152 -17.50 -1.46 15.13
C LEU A 152 -18.54 -0.46 14.63
N ILE A 153 -18.12 0.56 13.88
CA ILE A 153 -19.02 1.53 13.28
C ILE A 153 -19.50 0.97 11.93
N PRO A 154 -20.81 0.80 11.72
CA PRO A 154 -21.33 0.26 10.46
C PRO A 154 -20.77 0.97 9.24
N LYS A 155 -20.41 0.19 8.20
CA LYS A 155 -19.87 0.70 6.93
C LYS A 155 -18.56 1.48 7.05
N THR A 156 -17.93 1.51 8.22
CA THR A 156 -16.75 2.31 8.51
C THR A 156 -15.62 1.43 9.02
N ASN A 157 -14.42 1.64 8.49
CA ASN A 157 -13.18 1.08 8.99
C ASN A 157 -12.24 2.22 9.38
N LEU A 158 -11.92 2.29 10.66
CA LEU A 158 -10.95 3.24 11.22
C LEU A 158 -9.72 2.48 11.66
N TYR A 159 -8.55 2.91 11.24
CA TYR A 159 -7.31 2.30 11.71
C TYR A 159 -6.16 3.29 11.68
N PHE A 160 -5.20 3.05 12.54
CA PHE A 160 -3.91 3.72 12.50
C PHE A 160 -2.78 2.69 12.49
N TYR A 161 -1.67 3.03 11.89
CA TYR A 161 -0.47 2.22 11.93
C TYR A 161 0.78 3.09 11.78
N SER A 162 1.86 2.62 12.37
CA SER A 162 3.17 3.24 12.24
C SER A 162 4.12 2.29 11.54
N VAL A 163 4.90 2.85 10.63
CA VAL A 163 6.01 2.19 9.93
C VAL A 163 7.29 2.75 10.47
N TYR A 164 8.16 1.89 10.88
CA TYR A 164 9.42 2.25 11.51
C TYR A 164 10.60 1.54 10.84
N ASP A 165 11.47 2.33 10.19
CA ASP A 165 12.73 1.83 9.63
C ASP A 165 13.90 2.40 10.41
N ASN A 166 14.64 1.52 11.07
CA ASN A 166 15.86 1.87 11.82
C ASN A 166 17.12 1.22 11.26
N ARG A 167 17.05 0.55 10.11
CA ARG A 167 18.14 -0.29 9.59
C ARG A 167 19.44 0.46 9.33
N PHE A 168 19.35 1.77 9.06
CA PHE A 168 20.48 2.63 8.76
C PHE A 168 20.61 3.83 9.71
N ASN A 169 20.01 3.76 10.88
CA ASN A 169 19.96 4.88 11.82
C ASN A 169 19.37 6.18 11.24
N THR A 170 18.56 6.07 10.21
CA THR A 170 17.87 7.21 9.58
C THR A 170 16.72 7.72 10.44
N GLY A 171 16.22 6.90 11.35
CA GLY A 171 15.07 7.19 12.20
C GLY A 171 13.78 7.45 11.42
N GLN A 172 13.68 6.86 10.21
CA GLN A 172 12.49 7.00 9.37
C GLN A 172 11.29 6.39 10.07
N LYS A 173 10.30 7.21 10.28
CA LYS A 173 9.00 6.85 10.84
C LYS A 173 7.90 7.55 10.08
N ILE A 174 6.82 6.84 9.77
CA ILE A 174 5.58 7.42 9.29
C ILE A 174 4.41 6.78 10.06
N THR A 175 3.44 7.60 10.46
CA THR A 175 2.24 7.15 11.14
C THR A 175 1.04 7.61 10.34
N HIS A 176 0.17 6.69 10.02
CA HIS A 176 -1.05 6.89 9.27
C HIS A 176 -2.27 6.81 10.17
N TRP A 177 -3.28 7.64 9.89
CA TRP A 177 -4.64 7.60 10.42
C TRP A 177 -5.57 7.50 9.23
N VAL A 178 -6.25 6.37 9.11
CA VAL A 178 -7.06 6.06 7.95
C VAL A 178 -8.52 5.90 8.34
N TRP A 179 -9.36 6.63 7.65
CA TRP A 179 -10.80 6.49 7.67
C TRP A 179 -11.29 5.98 6.32
N ARG A 180 -12.11 4.92 6.36
CA ARG A 180 -12.79 4.38 5.19
C ARG A 180 -14.27 4.25 5.47
N TYR A 181 -15.06 4.71 4.53
CA TYR A 181 -16.51 4.62 4.57
C TYR A 181 -17.01 4.00 3.27
N SER A 182 -17.77 2.90 3.37
CA SER A 182 -18.37 2.19 2.25
C SER A 182 -19.89 2.19 2.44
N PRO A 183 -20.62 3.18 1.89
CA PRO A 183 -22.08 3.25 2.02
C PRO A 183 -22.76 2.02 1.43
N ASP A 184 -22.19 1.45 0.37
CA ASP A 184 -22.60 0.20 -0.26
C ASP A 184 -21.40 -0.54 -0.87
N LYS A 185 -21.67 -1.57 -1.67
CA LYS A 185 -20.61 -2.40 -2.29
C LYS A 185 -19.92 -1.72 -3.47
N SER A 186 -20.54 -0.72 -4.08
CA SER A 186 -20.06 -0.04 -5.26
C SER A 186 -19.26 1.23 -4.96
N GLU A 187 -19.41 1.76 -3.74
CA GLU A 187 -18.81 3.03 -3.35
C GLU A 187 -17.92 2.91 -2.11
N ARG A 188 -16.82 3.63 -2.12
CA ARG A 188 -15.94 3.75 -0.98
C ARG A 188 -15.20 5.07 -0.99
N TYR A 189 -15.26 5.76 0.13
CA TYR A 189 -14.48 6.95 0.45
C TYR A 189 -13.30 6.56 1.33
N THR A 190 -12.13 7.12 1.06
CA THR A 190 -10.93 6.89 1.87
C THR A 190 -10.25 8.22 2.14
N VAL A 191 -9.99 8.49 3.41
CA VAL A 191 -9.14 9.59 3.85
C VAL A 191 -7.98 8.98 4.63
N ASP A 192 -6.75 9.29 4.22
CA ASP A 192 -5.54 8.85 4.90
C ASP A 192 -4.68 10.08 5.18
N MET A 193 -4.50 10.38 6.47
CA MET A 193 -3.61 11.40 6.95
C MET A 193 -2.36 10.76 7.53
N ALA A 194 -1.20 11.28 7.20
CA ALA A 194 0.03 10.74 7.75
C ALA A 194 0.96 11.84 8.26
N SER A 195 1.72 11.51 9.31
CA SER A 195 2.86 12.30 9.76
C SER A 195 4.14 11.48 9.62
N LYS A 196 5.20 12.11 9.15
CA LYS A 196 6.49 11.45 8.96
C LYS A 196 7.64 12.25 9.56
N SER A 197 8.67 11.54 9.95
CA SER A 197 9.96 12.13 10.37
C SER A 197 11.09 11.16 10.06
N GLY A 198 12.29 11.70 9.84
CA GLY A 198 13.50 10.90 9.54
C GLY A 198 14.43 11.63 8.58
N SER A 199 15.46 10.94 8.14
CA SER A 199 16.41 11.42 7.14
C SER A 199 16.58 10.41 6.01
N VAL A 200 17.10 10.84 4.86
CA VAL A 200 17.37 9.95 3.73
C VAL A 200 18.48 8.96 4.09
N GLU A 201 19.59 9.48 4.61
CA GLU A 201 20.75 8.70 5.04
C GLU A 201 21.12 9.01 6.49
N GLN A 202 21.98 8.18 7.08
CA GLN A 202 22.52 8.42 8.41
C GLN A 202 23.37 9.69 8.42
N GLY A 203 23.07 10.58 9.36
CA GLY A 203 23.79 11.87 9.48
C GLY A 203 23.16 13.04 8.72
N ASP A 204 22.22 12.77 7.82
CA ASP A 204 21.47 13.82 7.14
C ASP A 204 20.55 14.59 8.07
N VAL A 205 20.17 15.78 7.65
CA VAL A 205 19.19 16.61 8.36
C VAL A 205 17.84 15.87 8.38
N LYS A 206 17.33 15.64 9.59
CA LYS A 206 16.00 15.06 9.77
C LYS A 206 14.93 16.04 9.33
N VAL A 207 14.01 15.54 8.53
CA VAL A 207 12.82 16.28 8.10
C VAL A 207 11.59 15.83 8.87
N LYS A 208 10.57 16.71 8.90
CA LYS A 208 9.22 16.40 9.35
C LYS A 208 8.25 16.83 8.26
N GLY A 209 7.21 16.07 8.02
CA GLY A 209 6.22 16.37 7.00
C GLY A 209 4.90 15.66 7.27
N TYR A 210 3.89 16.09 6.54
CA TYR A 210 2.54 15.52 6.58
C TYR A 210 2.12 15.07 5.18
N SER A 211 1.21 14.12 5.14
CA SER A 211 0.60 13.65 3.91
C SER A 211 -0.91 13.58 4.07
N LEU A 212 -1.63 13.94 3.01
CA LEU A 212 -3.07 13.76 2.90
C LEU A 212 -3.37 13.01 1.61
N SER A 213 -4.11 11.92 1.74
CA SER A 213 -4.60 11.13 0.61
C SER A 213 -6.12 11.05 0.65
N LEU A 214 -6.75 11.41 -0.45
CA LEU A 214 -8.19 11.32 -0.65
C LEU A 214 -8.45 10.31 -1.76
N GLY A 215 -9.30 9.34 -1.51
CA GLY A 215 -9.68 8.32 -2.48
C GLY A 215 -11.20 8.19 -2.58
N TYR A 216 -11.69 8.06 -3.80
CA TYR A 216 -13.07 7.72 -4.09
C TYR A 216 -13.11 6.57 -5.08
N ASP A 217 -13.68 5.46 -4.66
CA ASP A 217 -13.98 4.30 -5.49
C ASP A 217 -15.47 4.30 -5.82
N PHE A 218 -15.82 4.15 -7.09
CA PHE A 218 -17.20 4.11 -7.55
C PHE A 218 -17.36 3.08 -8.69
N SER A 219 -18.16 2.05 -8.44
CA SER A 219 -18.31 0.93 -9.37
C SER A 219 -16.95 0.35 -9.78
N ASN A 220 -16.64 0.34 -11.06
CA ASN A 220 -15.39 -0.19 -11.60
C ASN A 220 -14.24 0.85 -11.65
N TYR A 221 -14.48 2.08 -11.22
CA TYR A 221 -13.51 3.15 -11.31
C TYR A 221 -13.05 3.62 -9.94
N PHE A 222 -11.93 4.32 -9.90
CA PHE A 222 -11.51 5.08 -8.73
C PHE A 222 -10.64 6.25 -9.12
N ILE A 223 -10.65 7.26 -8.24
CA ILE A 223 -9.72 8.39 -8.28
C ILE A 223 -9.02 8.50 -6.92
N LYS A 224 -7.75 8.83 -6.94
CA LYS A 224 -6.97 9.10 -5.72
C LYS A 224 -6.13 10.34 -5.93
N LEU A 225 -6.22 11.29 -4.99
CA LEU A 225 -5.40 12.48 -4.92
C LEU A 225 -4.55 12.43 -3.65
N VAL A 226 -3.26 12.72 -3.78
CA VAL A 226 -2.34 12.75 -2.63
C VAL A 226 -1.50 14.00 -2.66
N ARG A 227 -1.41 14.69 -1.54
CA ARG A 227 -0.39 15.72 -1.27
C ARG A 227 0.55 15.18 -0.20
N ASP A 228 1.83 15.10 -0.51
CA ASP A 228 2.85 14.51 0.35
C ASP A 228 4.01 15.49 0.55
N GLN A 229 4.17 16.01 1.76
CA GLN A 229 5.30 16.84 2.14
C GLN A 229 6.52 15.98 2.43
N LYS A 230 7.70 16.49 2.10
CA LYS A 230 8.99 15.82 2.37
C LYS A 230 9.01 14.39 1.87
N VAL A 231 8.58 14.23 0.61
CA VAL A 231 8.49 12.92 -0.03
C VAL A 231 9.81 12.14 0.08
N ASN A 232 9.73 10.87 0.42
CA ASN A 232 10.91 10.01 0.67
C ASN A 232 11.92 10.60 1.66
N TYR A 233 11.46 11.39 2.64
CA TYR A 233 12.30 12.10 3.62
C TYR A 233 13.27 13.10 3.00
N THR A 234 13.03 13.54 1.75
CA THR A 234 13.76 14.61 1.07
C THR A 234 13.19 15.98 1.44
N GLN A 235 13.76 17.04 0.89
CA GLN A 235 13.22 18.40 1.02
C GLN A 235 12.07 18.70 0.05
N GLN A 236 11.71 17.75 -0.82
CA GLN A 236 10.70 17.93 -1.84
C GLN A 236 9.30 17.57 -1.35
N ASP A 237 8.33 18.31 -1.83
CA ASP A 237 6.92 17.98 -1.71
C ASP A 237 6.43 17.39 -3.04
N GLN A 238 5.39 16.54 -2.99
CA GLN A 238 4.85 15.90 -4.18
C GLN A 238 3.32 15.90 -4.15
N THR A 239 2.72 16.13 -5.31
CA THR A 239 1.30 15.86 -5.57
C THR A 239 1.18 14.67 -6.52
N ARG A 240 0.23 13.77 -6.23
CA ARG A 240 -0.05 12.59 -7.07
C ARG A 240 -1.52 12.52 -7.41
N ILE A 241 -1.80 12.17 -8.65
CA ILE A 241 -3.15 11.88 -9.13
C ILE A 241 -3.14 10.49 -9.74
N SER A 242 -3.97 9.59 -9.22
CA SER A 242 -4.15 8.25 -9.77
C SER A 242 -5.59 8.08 -10.21
N LEU A 243 -5.77 7.53 -11.38
CA LEU A 243 -7.04 7.06 -11.87
C LEU A 243 -6.97 5.55 -12.00
N GLY A 244 -8.09 4.85 -11.97
CA GLY A 244 -8.06 3.43 -12.16
C GLY A 244 -9.37 2.83 -12.58
N VAL A 245 -9.25 1.68 -13.24
CA VAL A 245 -10.37 0.86 -13.69
C VAL A 245 -10.19 -0.57 -13.22
N ARG A 246 -11.30 -1.21 -12.86
CA ARG A 246 -11.39 -2.65 -12.52
C ARG A 246 -12.20 -3.37 -13.59
N PHE A 247 -11.78 -4.53 -14.00
CA PHE A 247 -12.43 -5.35 -15.03
C PHE A 247 -12.10 -6.82 -14.85
#